data_e23546104998b859c9037657b869c792
#
_entry.id   e23546104998b859c9037657b869c792
#
_cell.length_a   1.000
_cell.length_b   1.000
_cell.length_c   1.000
_cell.angle_alpha   90.00
_cell.angle_beta   90.00
_cell.angle_gamma   90.00
#
_symmetry.space_group_name_H-M   'P 1'
#
loop_
_entity.id
_entity.type
_entity.pdbx_description
1 polymer ?
#
loop_
_entity_poly.entity_id
_entity_poly.type
_entity_poly.pdbx_seq_one_letter_code
_entity_poly.pdbx_strand_id
1 'polypeptide(L)'
;MENITAGVMGGLGPMASVYFYKMVVDMTDAKTDQEHVDMVITNRATTPDRSAYILGKSDENPADVLISDAQKLEQFGVDFIVITCNTAHYFYEKINKSVNIP
;
A
#
# COMPACT_ATOMS: atom_id res chain seq x y z
N MET A 1 -18.37 15.55 10.18
CA MET A 1 -17.96 14.61 9.13
C MET A 1 -16.72 13.88 9.56
N GLU A 2 -16.74 12.58 9.49
CA GLU A 2 -15.60 11.77 9.92
C GLU A 2 -14.47 11.87 8.89
N ASN A 3 -13.25 11.93 9.39
CA ASN A 3 -12.08 11.90 8.53
C ASN A 3 -11.82 10.47 8.07
N ILE A 4 -11.49 10.33 6.80
CA ILE A 4 -11.14 9.06 6.19
C ILE A 4 -9.62 8.99 6.08
N THR A 5 -9.04 7.89 6.51
CA THR A 5 -7.60 7.65 6.44
C THR A 5 -7.30 6.58 5.40
N ALA A 6 -6.46 6.91 4.44
CA ALA A 6 -6.01 5.98 3.42
C ALA A 6 -4.80 5.19 3.94
N GLY A 7 -4.83 3.89 3.76
CA GLY A 7 -3.65 3.05 3.95
C GLY A 7 -2.95 2.88 2.61
N VAL A 8 -1.64 3.10 2.59
CA VAL A 8 -0.83 2.95 1.38
C VAL A 8 0.20 1.86 1.61
N MET A 9 0.05 0.75 0.90
CA MET A 9 1.02 -0.33 0.95
C MET A 9 2.14 -0.02 -0.05
N GLY A 10 3.23 0.52 0.47
CA GLY A 10 4.34 1.03 -0.32
C GLY A 10 5.66 0.32 -0.07
N GLY A 11 6.72 0.90 -0.62
CA GLY A 11 8.06 0.34 -0.54
C GLY A 11 8.38 -0.67 -1.64
N LEU A 12 7.52 -0.83 -2.63
CA LEU A 12 7.52 -1.89 -3.64
C LEU A 12 7.70 -1.37 -5.09
N GLY A 13 8.70 -0.55 -5.53
CA GLY A 13 9.76 -0.05 -4.65
C GLY A 13 9.48 1.30 -4.03
N PRO A 14 10.46 1.79 -3.28
CA PRO A 14 10.27 2.98 -2.46
C PRO A 14 10.04 4.28 -3.25
N MET A 15 10.67 4.45 -4.39
CA MET A 15 10.47 5.68 -5.18
C MET A 15 9.05 5.80 -5.73
N ALA A 16 8.40 4.68 -6.04
CA ALA A 16 6.99 4.71 -6.45
C ALA A 16 6.10 5.22 -5.33
N SER A 17 6.41 4.89 -4.09
CA SER A 17 5.67 5.37 -2.92
C SER A 17 5.88 6.86 -2.68
N VAL A 18 7.11 7.34 -2.83
CA VAL A 18 7.41 8.78 -2.74
C VAL A 18 6.64 9.54 -3.80
N TYR A 19 6.66 9.05 -5.03
CA TYR A 19 5.95 9.68 -6.14
C TYR A 19 4.44 9.68 -5.91
N PHE A 20 3.89 8.58 -5.42
CA PHE A 20 2.47 8.47 -5.10
C PHE A 20 2.08 9.50 -4.04
N TYR A 21 2.85 9.61 -2.97
CA TYR A 21 2.57 10.58 -1.91
C TYR A 21 2.57 12.00 -2.48
N LYS A 22 3.61 12.33 -3.25
CA LYS A 22 3.71 13.64 -3.88
C LYS A 22 2.50 13.94 -4.77
N MET A 23 2.08 12.96 -5.58
CA MET A 23 0.92 13.12 -6.45
C MET A 23 -0.36 13.39 -5.67
N VAL A 24 -0.58 12.67 -4.58
CA VAL A 24 -1.77 12.87 -3.75
C VAL A 24 -1.79 14.29 -3.18
N VAL A 25 -0.66 14.77 -2.69
CA VAL A 25 -0.54 16.14 -2.18
C VAL A 25 -0.78 17.16 -3.29
N ASP A 26 -0.13 16.97 -4.44
CA ASP A 26 -0.22 17.94 -5.56
C ASP A 26 -1.62 17.99 -6.17
N MET A 27 -2.33 16.86 -6.20
CA MET A 27 -3.65 16.77 -6.80
C MET A 27 -4.80 17.11 -5.84
N THR A 28 -4.50 17.28 -4.56
CA THR A 28 -5.51 17.67 -3.57
C THR A 28 -5.70 19.18 -3.63
N ASP A 29 -6.95 19.60 -3.85
CA ASP A 29 -7.29 21.03 -3.83
C ASP A 29 -7.41 21.49 -2.38
N ALA A 30 -6.29 21.83 -1.79
CA ALA A 30 -6.20 22.22 -0.39
C ALA A 30 -5.53 23.58 -0.26
N LYS A 31 -6.09 24.41 0.63
CA LYS A 31 -5.54 25.74 0.97
C LYS A 31 -4.76 25.70 2.28
N THR A 32 -4.99 24.70 3.11
CA THR A 32 -4.33 24.53 4.40
C THR A 32 -3.89 23.08 4.53
N ASP A 33 -2.98 22.82 5.45
CA ASP A 33 -2.52 21.46 5.72
C ASP A 33 -3.68 20.54 6.13
N GLN A 34 -4.65 21.07 6.86
CA GLN A 34 -5.77 20.32 7.39
C GLN A 34 -6.76 19.83 6.32
N GLU A 35 -6.67 20.37 5.10
CA GLU A 35 -7.52 19.95 3.99
C GLU A 35 -6.91 18.81 3.16
N HIS A 36 -5.70 18.37 3.52
CA HIS A 36 -5.03 17.25 2.85
C HIS A 36 -5.54 15.90 3.36
N VAL A 37 -5.21 14.84 2.61
CA VAL A 37 -5.63 13.47 2.89
C VAL A 37 -4.79 12.90 4.02
N ASP A 38 -5.45 12.31 5.02
CA ASP A 38 -4.76 11.53 6.04
C ASP A 38 -4.32 10.19 5.46
N MET A 39 -3.04 9.84 5.63
CA MET A 39 -2.48 8.59 5.10
C MET A 39 -1.57 7.92 6.09
N VAL A 40 -1.59 6.59 6.09
CA VAL A 40 -0.58 5.76 6.74
C VAL A 40 0.10 4.96 5.63
N ILE A 41 1.41 5.13 5.51
CA ILE A 41 2.18 4.52 4.44
C ILE A 41 3.15 3.50 5.04
N THR A 42 3.06 2.24 4.57
CA THR A 42 4.10 1.27 4.89
C THR A 42 5.20 1.35 3.82
N ASN A 43 6.44 1.34 4.24
CA ASN A 43 7.57 1.32 3.33
C ASN A 43 8.41 0.08 3.63
N ARG A 44 7.96 -1.08 3.15
CA ARG A 44 8.70 -2.32 3.32
C ARG A 44 9.51 -2.61 2.06
N ALA A 45 10.65 -1.97 1.95
CA ALA A 45 11.55 -2.14 0.80
C ALA A 45 12.11 -3.56 0.72
N THR A 46 12.14 -4.29 1.83
CA THR A 46 12.63 -5.67 1.90
C THR A 46 11.61 -6.72 1.43
N THR A 47 10.43 -6.30 0.98
CA THR A 47 9.45 -7.22 0.40
C THR A 47 10.10 -8.00 -0.75
N PRO A 48 9.97 -9.34 -0.80
CA PRO A 48 10.55 -10.13 -1.87
C PRO A 48 10.14 -9.63 -3.25
N ASP A 49 11.03 -9.78 -4.23
CA ASP A 49 10.80 -9.31 -5.60
C ASP A 49 9.57 -10.00 -6.19
N ARG A 50 8.53 -9.21 -6.51
CA ARG A 50 7.26 -9.71 -7.04
C ARG A 50 7.42 -10.29 -8.43
N SER A 51 8.13 -9.58 -9.29
CA SER A 51 8.35 -10.04 -10.69
C SER A 51 9.18 -11.32 -10.74
N ALA A 52 10.22 -11.41 -9.93
CA ALA A 52 11.07 -12.61 -9.89
C ALA A 52 10.26 -13.83 -9.43
N TYR A 53 9.39 -13.67 -8.45
CA TYR A 53 8.53 -14.75 -7.98
C TYR A 53 7.52 -15.18 -9.06
N ILE A 54 6.83 -14.21 -9.67
CA ILE A 54 5.81 -14.47 -10.69
C ILE A 54 6.42 -15.18 -11.90
N LEU A 55 7.65 -14.81 -12.29
CA LEU A 55 8.35 -15.40 -13.43
C LEU A 55 9.04 -16.74 -13.09
N GLY A 56 8.95 -17.21 -11.86
CA GLY A 56 9.55 -18.45 -11.43
C GLY A 56 11.06 -18.35 -11.22
N LYS A 57 11.62 -17.15 -11.13
CA LYS A 57 13.06 -16.93 -10.93
C LYS A 57 13.47 -16.93 -9.45
N SER A 58 12.50 -16.85 -8.55
CA SER A 58 12.70 -16.85 -7.10
C SER A 58 11.60 -17.64 -6.43
N ASP A 59 11.96 -18.38 -5.37
CA ASP A 59 11.00 -19.12 -4.54
C ASP A 59 10.51 -18.26 -3.36
N GLU A 60 11.02 -17.05 -3.20
CA GLU A 60 10.60 -16.14 -2.14
C GLU A 60 9.25 -15.54 -2.48
N ASN A 61 8.19 -16.08 -1.85
CA ASN A 61 6.82 -15.64 -2.09
C ASN A 61 6.55 -14.35 -1.32
N PRO A 62 6.23 -13.24 -2.00
CA PRO A 62 5.94 -11.98 -1.31
C PRO A 62 4.58 -11.94 -0.63
N ALA A 63 3.70 -12.93 -0.85
CA ALA A 63 2.31 -12.87 -0.37
C ALA A 63 2.21 -12.71 1.15
N ASP A 64 3.02 -13.43 1.93
CA ASP A 64 2.92 -13.38 3.40
C ASP A 64 3.28 -12.00 3.94
N VAL A 65 4.30 -11.36 3.36
CA VAL A 65 4.72 -10.01 3.76
C VAL A 65 3.63 -8.99 3.37
N LEU A 66 3.06 -9.11 2.18
CA LEU A 66 2.00 -8.23 1.73
C LEU A 66 0.76 -8.36 2.60
N ILE A 67 0.37 -9.58 2.95
CA ILE A 67 -0.74 -9.85 3.85
C ILE A 67 -0.47 -9.24 5.23
N SER A 68 0.72 -9.45 5.77
CA SER A 68 1.11 -8.91 7.07
C SER A 68 1.00 -7.38 7.10
N ASP A 69 1.48 -6.71 6.07
CA ASP A 69 1.43 -5.25 6.01
C ASP A 69 -0.01 -4.74 5.85
N ALA A 70 -0.83 -5.44 5.07
CA ALA A 70 -2.25 -5.10 4.93
C ALA A 70 -2.97 -5.20 6.28
N GLN A 71 -2.71 -6.27 7.02
CA GLN A 71 -3.30 -6.47 8.34
C GLN A 71 -2.85 -5.42 9.36
N LYS A 72 -1.59 -5.01 9.29
CA LYS A 72 -1.07 -3.94 10.14
C LYS A 72 -1.74 -2.61 9.84
N LEU A 73 -1.98 -2.31 8.57
CA LEU A 73 -2.71 -1.11 8.18
C LEU A 73 -4.14 -1.15 8.70
N GLU A 74 -4.81 -2.29 8.58
CA GLU A 74 -6.16 -2.46 9.12
C GLU A 74 -6.17 -2.26 10.63
N GLN A 75 -5.20 -2.81 11.35
CA GLN A 75 -5.07 -2.67 12.80
C GLN A 75 -4.83 -1.21 13.20
N PHE A 76 -4.12 -0.45 12.39
CA PHE A 76 -3.91 0.97 12.63
C PHE A 76 -5.23 1.74 12.58
N GLY A 77 -6.17 1.29 11.76
CA GLY A 77 -7.48 1.93 11.64
C GLY A 77 -7.71 2.66 10.34
N VAL A 78 -6.96 2.33 9.28
CA VAL A 78 -7.22 2.91 7.96
C VAL A 78 -8.56 2.43 7.42
N ASP A 79 -9.19 3.24 6.58
CA ASP A 79 -10.52 2.95 6.04
C ASP A 79 -10.47 2.13 4.76
N PHE A 80 -9.38 2.24 4.00
CA PHE A 80 -9.14 1.45 2.80
C PHE A 80 -7.64 1.37 2.54
N ILE A 81 -7.25 0.47 1.64
CA ILE A 81 -5.83 0.25 1.30
C ILE A 81 -5.65 0.39 -0.21
N VAL A 82 -4.61 1.12 -0.61
CA VAL A 82 -4.12 1.14 -1.98
C VAL A 82 -2.72 0.55 -2.03
N ILE A 83 -2.37 -0.05 -3.16
CA ILE A 83 -1.07 -0.70 -3.37
C ILE A 83 -0.38 0.05 -4.50
N THR A 84 0.83 0.54 -4.25
CA THR A 84 1.58 1.37 -5.21
C THR A 84 2.46 0.55 -6.16
N CYS A 85 2.13 -0.71 -6.36
CA CYS A 85 2.92 -1.62 -7.19
C CYS A 85 1.99 -2.45 -8.08
N ASN A 86 2.15 -2.34 -9.40
CA ASN A 86 1.30 -3.10 -10.33
C ASN A 86 1.49 -4.61 -10.18
N THR A 87 2.72 -5.08 -10.04
CA THR A 87 2.99 -6.52 -9.93
C THR A 87 2.48 -7.11 -8.62
N ALA A 88 2.37 -6.30 -7.57
CA ALA A 88 1.80 -6.77 -6.30
C ALA A 88 0.31 -7.09 -6.43
N HIS A 89 -0.40 -6.53 -7.41
CA HIS A 89 -1.80 -6.85 -7.67
C HIS A 89 -2.02 -8.30 -8.11
N TYR A 90 -0.96 -9.00 -8.51
CA TYR A 90 -1.01 -10.44 -8.74
C TYR A 90 -1.51 -11.18 -7.48
N PHE A 91 -1.25 -10.63 -6.31
CA PHE A 91 -1.62 -11.21 -5.02
C PHE A 91 -2.91 -10.61 -4.45
N TYR A 92 -3.64 -9.86 -5.25
CA TYR A 92 -4.78 -9.05 -4.78
C TYR A 92 -5.80 -9.89 -4.01
N GLU A 93 -6.19 -11.04 -4.55
CA GLU A 93 -7.23 -11.86 -3.90
C GLU A 93 -6.81 -12.32 -2.50
N LYS A 94 -5.56 -12.75 -2.35
CA LYS A 94 -5.04 -13.18 -1.05
C LYS A 94 -4.99 -12.03 -0.06
N ILE A 95 -4.56 -10.87 -0.52
CA ILE A 95 -4.51 -9.67 0.33
C ILE A 95 -5.93 -9.27 0.73
N ASN A 96 -6.84 -9.21 -0.23
CA ASN A 96 -8.22 -8.80 0.00
C ASN A 96 -8.93 -9.71 1.00
N LYS A 97 -8.68 -11.02 0.93
CA LYS A 97 -9.27 -11.98 1.88
C LYS A 97 -8.70 -11.89 3.28
N SER A 98 -7.53 -11.27 3.44
CA SER A 98 -6.84 -11.19 4.73
C SER A 98 -7.31 -10.04 5.60
N VAL A 99 -8.07 -9.10 5.04
CA VAL A 99 -8.56 -7.90 5.74
C VAL A 99 -10.05 -7.72 5.47
N ASN A 100 -10.71 -6.93 6.33
CA ASN A 100 -12.15 -6.66 6.25
C ASN A 100 -12.46 -5.29 5.62
N ILE A 101 -11.44 -4.55 5.21
CA ILE A 101 -11.58 -3.25 4.54
C ILE A 101 -11.22 -3.38 3.07
N PRO A 102 -11.73 -2.46 2.20
CA PRO A 102 -11.39 -2.45 0.77
C PRO A 102 -9.92 -2.29 0.50
#